data_d261e03dae9ca8c2fe0fc8f9d415ebcb
#
_entry.id   d261e03dae9ca8c2fe0fc8f9d415ebcb
#
_cell.length_a   1.000
_cell.length_b   1.000
_cell.length_c   1.000
_cell.angle_alpha   90.00
_cell.angle_beta   90.00
_cell.angle_gamma   90.00
#
_symmetry.space_group_name_H-M   'P 1'
#
loop_
_entity.id
_entity.type
_entity.pdbx_description
1 polymer ?
#
loop_
_entity_poly.entity_id
_entity_poly.type
_entity_poly.pdbx_seq_one_letter_code
_entity_poly.pdbx_strand_id
1 'polypeptide(L)'
;MAVIGFIITLSILVLVHEWGHYIVARACGVKVLAFSIGFGRVLYKRTDKRGCEWRLSAIPFGGYVSMLDEGMQETTAKDLGLTEAEFKRGSFSEKPVAKRMAVVAAGPLMNFFLAIVLYAAVAMIGTYQPSSKVAEPAPNTQAAVLGVQEGWKAISVEGVSAETFTDLRMAMLANLGEKDVQVSFEEPSGRHTDVYFDLTGIKSDGSQDAAISSGLYPFQGPVTLVKIEPGSAAEKAGLMKDDVIVALNGEPMRTMQDVVAGIRGKAGVPVEITYERGGVRSTVTATPVSKVDEKGQTVGLLGVMFTAEPDLVYTREGPIGAVAKGFSDTWRITVLTVQGIAGMFTDRKSTRLNSSHDQ
;
A
#
# COMPACT_ATOMS: atom_id res chain seq x y z
N MET A 1 -14.53 15.23 -6.64
CA MET A 1 -13.04 15.24 -6.68
C MET A 1 -12.45 13.87 -7.02
N ALA A 2 -12.84 12.76 -6.36
CA ALA A 2 -12.27 11.42 -6.62
C ALA A 2 -12.36 10.95 -8.09
N VAL A 3 -13.51 11.13 -8.74
CA VAL A 3 -13.72 10.74 -10.15
C VAL A 3 -12.79 11.49 -11.10
N ILE A 4 -12.62 12.80 -10.90
CA ILE A 4 -11.73 13.62 -11.74
C ILE A 4 -10.27 13.17 -11.55
N GLY A 5 -9.85 12.93 -10.30
CA GLY A 5 -8.51 12.42 -10.00
C GLY A 5 -8.26 11.06 -10.64
N PHE A 6 -9.23 10.15 -10.58
CA PHE A 6 -9.14 8.84 -11.24
C PHE A 6 -8.97 8.97 -12.76
N ILE A 7 -9.78 9.82 -13.42
CA ILE A 7 -9.70 10.07 -14.87
C ILE A 7 -8.31 10.58 -15.25
N ILE A 8 -7.80 11.58 -14.53
CA ILE A 8 -6.48 12.16 -14.80
C ILE A 8 -5.38 11.12 -14.65
N THR A 9 -5.41 10.36 -13.55
CA THR A 9 -4.41 9.32 -13.27
C THR A 9 -4.42 8.25 -14.36
N LEU A 10 -5.61 7.74 -14.71
CA LEU A 10 -5.75 6.74 -15.75
C LEU A 10 -5.25 7.26 -17.10
N SER A 11 -5.59 8.52 -17.46
CA SER A 11 -5.15 9.12 -18.71
C SER A 11 -3.63 9.24 -18.79
N ILE A 12 -2.97 9.62 -17.69
CA ILE A 12 -1.50 9.70 -17.61
C ILE A 12 -0.88 8.31 -17.76
N LEU A 13 -1.41 7.32 -17.04
CA LEU A 13 -0.90 5.95 -17.09
C LEU A 13 -0.98 5.38 -18.51
N VAL A 14 -2.12 5.54 -19.18
CA VAL A 14 -2.29 5.04 -20.55
C VAL A 14 -1.42 5.83 -21.52
N LEU A 15 -1.33 7.15 -21.39
CA LEU A 15 -0.47 7.98 -22.25
C LEU A 15 0.99 7.54 -22.17
N VAL A 16 1.51 7.29 -20.97
CA VAL A 16 2.89 6.84 -20.76
C VAL A 16 3.09 5.42 -21.30
N HIS A 17 2.10 4.55 -21.12
CA HIS A 17 2.08 3.21 -21.69
C HIS A 17 2.19 3.23 -23.22
N GLU A 18 1.33 4.00 -23.88
CA GLU A 18 1.34 4.17 -25.35
C GLU A 18 2.64 4.82 -25.84
N TRP A 19 3.18 5.75 -25.05
CA TRP A 19 4.47 6.36 -25.32
C TRP A 19 5.61 5.34 -25.35
N GLY A 20 5.56 4.34 -24.46
CA GLY A 20 6.50 3.22 -24.46
C GLY A 20 6.46 2.44 -25.78
N HIS A 21 5.28 2.04 -26.22
CA HIS A 21 5.09 1.38 -27.51
C HIS A 21 5.59 2.24 -28.68
N TYR A 22 5.26 3.51 -28.68
CA TYR A 22 5.68 4.46 -29.70
C TYR A 22 7.20 4.55 -29.86
N ILE A 23 7.90 4.76 -28.75
CA ILE A 23 9.38 4.91 -28.77
C ILE A 23 10.03 3.63 -29.28
N VAL A 24 9.67 2.46 -28.74
CA VAL A 24 10.30 1.19 -29.05
C VAL A 24 9.92 0.71 -30.44
N ALA A 25 8.68 0.90 -30.89
CA ALA A 25 8.28 0.60 -32.26
C ALA A 25 9.14 1.35 -33.27
N ARG A 26 9.35 2.65 -33.05
CA ARG A 26 10.20 3.47 -33.92
C ARG A 26 11.67 3.03 -33.88
N ALA A 27 12.21 2.70 -32.71
CA ALA A 27 13.57 2.19 -32.55
C ALA A 27 13.75 0.84 -33.26
N CYS A 28 12.72 0.00 -33.29
CA CYS A 28 12.69 -1.27 -34.01
C CYS A 28 12.47 -1.15 -35.52
N GLY A 29 12.24 0.07 -36.04
CA GLY A 29 11.97 0.32 -37.44
C GLY A 29 10.56 -0.02 -37.88
N VAL A 30 9.59 -0.03 -36.94
CA VAL A 30 8.19 -0.13 -37.23
C VAL A 30 7.65 1.27 -37.58
N LYS A 31 6.87 1.36 -38.66
CA LYS A 31 6.25 2.64 -39.04
C LYS A 31 5.02 2.89 -38.17
N VAL A 32 5.09 3.95 -37.36
CA VAL A 32 3.95 4.40 -36.57
C VAL A 32 3.13 5.39 -37.40
N LEU A 33 1.85 5.09 -37.59
CA LEU A 33 0.91 5.85 -38.40
C LEU A 33 0.23 6.95 -37.59
N ALA A 34 -0.18 6.64 -36.36
CA ALA A 34 -0.82 7.60 -35.49
C ALA A 34 -0.46 7.36 -34.02
N PHE A 35 -0.37 8.44 -33.27
CA PHE A 35 -0.32 8.48 -31.82
C PHE A 35 -1.50 9.35 -31.34
N SER A 36 -2.45 8.75 -30.64
CA SER A 36 -3.63 9.45 -30.17
C SER A 36 -3.66 9.55 -28.65
N ILE A 37 -3.89 10.76 -28.15
CA ILE A 37 -4.27 11.05 -26.77
C ILE A 37 -5.80 11.06 -26.73
N GLY A 38 -6.41 10.10 -26.05
CA GLY A 38 -7.84 9.93 -25.98
C GLY A 38 -8.43 9.12 -27.16
N PHE A 39 -9.73 8.91 -27.08
CA PHE A 39 -10.53 8.17 -28.07
C PHE A 39 -11.64 9.04 -28.67
N GLY A 40 -12.28 8.54 -29.74
CA GLY A 40 -13.43 9.15 -30.37
C GLY A 40 -13.06 10.24 -31.38
N ARG A 41 -13.89 11.30 -31.46
CA ARG A 41 -13.71 12.37 -32.44
C ARG A 41 -12.39 13.11 -32.26
N VAL A 42 -11.57 13.19 -33.32
CA VAL A 42 -10.31 13.94 -33.30
C VAL A 42 -10.62 15.44 -33.26
N LEU A 43 -10.15 16.09 -32.22
CA LEU A 43 -10.29 17.54 -32.01
C LEU A 43 -9.14 18.32 -32.66
N TYR A 44 -7.94 17.76 -32.58
CA TYR A 44 -6.74 18.35 -33.15
C TYR A 44 -5.85 17.25 -33.73
N LYS A 45 -5.23 17.48 -34.88
CA LYS A 45 -4.24 16.58 -35.48
C LYS A 45 -3.08 17.36 -36.10
N ARG A 46 -1.89 16.77 -36.01
CA ARG A 46 -0.67 17.28 -36.64
C ARG A 46 0.20 16.12 -37.07
N THR A 47 0.67 16.12 -38.30
CA THR A 47 1.59 15.11 -38.82
C THR A 47 3.03 15.56 -38.59
N ASP A 48 3.87 14.67 -38.04
CA ASP A 48 5.30 14.93 -37.86
C ASP A 48 6.08 14.72 -39.17
N LYS A 49 7.35 15.11 -39.17
CA LYS A 49 8.24 14.97 -40.34
C LYS A 49 8.46 13.52 -40.79
N ARG A 50 8.08 12.55 -39.99
CA ARG A 50 8.23 11.11 -40.23
C ARG A 50 6.91 10.44 -40.61
N GLY A 51 5.84 11.22 -40.80
CA GLY A 51 4.53 10.75 -41.24
C GLY A 51 3.64 10.20 -40.13
N CYS A 52 3.98 10.35 -38.86
CA CYS A 52 3.10 9.98 -37.75
C CYS A 52 2.10 11.09 -37.45
N GLU A 53 0.82 10.77 -37.44
CA GLU A 53 -0.23 11.71 -37.03
C GLU A 53 -0.37 11.74 -35.50
N TRP A 54 -0.09 12.88 -34.90
CA TRP A 54 -0.39 13.17 -33.51
C TRP A 54 -1.82 13.66 -33.39
N ARG A 55 -2.64 12.94 -32.64
CA ARG A 55 -4.07 13.18 -32.49
C ARG A 55 -4.44 13.49 -31.04
N LEU A 56 -5.25 14.51 -30.85
CA LEU A 56 -5.95 14.79 -29.59
C LEU A 56 -7.43 14.53 -29.81
N SER A 57 -7.99 13.61 -29.06
CA SER A 57 -9.37 13.14 -29.20
C SER A 57 -10.26 13.60 -28.04
N ALA A 58 -11.58 13.60 -28.26
CA ALA A 58 -12.56 14.23 -27.38
C ALA A 58 -12.75 13.49 -26.03
N ILE A 59 -12.47 12.20 -25.98
CA ILE A 59 -12.67 11.38 -24.77
C ILE A 59 -11.31 11.10 -24.14
N PRO A 60 -10.98 11.72 -22.99
CA PRO A 60 -9.63 11.66 -22.38
C PRO A 60 -9.36 10.35 -21.65
N PHE A 61 -10.08 9.28 -21.94
CA PHE A 61 -9.86 7.97 -21.34
C PHE A 61 -8.88 7.16 -22.21
N GLY A 62 -7.57 7.37 -21.98
CA GLY A 62 -6.57 6.55 -22.62
C GLY A 62 -5.97 7.15 -23.90
N GLY A 63 -5.58 6.27 -24.82
CA GLY A 63 -4.95 6.62 -26.08
C GLY A 63 -4.67 5.37 -26.88
N TYR A 64 -3.99 5.51 -28.03
CA TYR A 64 -3.53 4.38 -28.81
C TYR A 64 -2.35 4.75 -29.72
N VAL A 65 -1.53 3.76 -30.00
CA VAL A 65 -0.51 3.83 -31.04
C VAL A 65 -0.93 2.95 -32.22
N SER A 66 -1.14 3.55 -33.38
CA SER A 66 -1.40 2.80 -34.60
C SER A 66 -0.09 2.53 -35.31
N MET A 67 0.23 1.25 -35.50
CA MET A 67 1.42 0.77 -36.18
C MET A 67 1.03 0.17 -37.51
N LEU A 68 1.93 0.26 -38.50
CA LEU A 68 1.73 -0.42 -39.77
C LEU A 68 1.80 -1.93 -39.55
N ASP A 69 0.79 -2.67 -40.03
CA ASP A 69 0.70 -4.12 -39.87
C ASP A 69 0.08 -4.77 -41.11
N GLU A 70 0.33 -6.07 -41.35
CA GLU A 70 -0.18 -6.84 -42.49
C GLU A 70 -1.72 -6.89 -42.56
N GLY A 71 -2.40 -6.84 -41.39
CA GLY A 71 -3.88 -6.77 -41.34
C GLY A 71 -4.47 -5.48 -41.92
N MET A 72 -3.63 -4.46 -42.20
CA MET A 72 -4.03 -3.26 -42.92
C MET A 72 -3.86 -3.52 -44.44
N GLN A 73 -4.94 -3.94 -45.10
CA GLN A 73 -5.02 -4.36 -46.50
C GLN A 73 -4.29 -3.41 -47.48
N GLU A 74 -4.03 -3.93 -48.70
CA GLU A 74 -3.40 -3.25 -49.86
C GLU A 74 -3.85 -1.77 -50.08
N THR A 75 -5.08 -1.44 -49.69
CA THR A 75 -5.61 -0.08 -49.74
C THR A 75 -4.75 0.90 -48.92
N THR A 76 -4.32 0.52 -47.75
CA THR A 76 -3.54 1.41 -46.86
C THR A 76 -2.12 1.66 -47.38
N ALA A 77 -1.48 0.68 -48.03
CA ALA A 77 -0.17 0.86 -48.65
C ALA A 77 -0.21 1.87 -49.80
N LYS A 78 -1.26 1.76 -50.65
CA LYS A 78 -1.50 2.71 -51.75
C LYS A 78 -1.84 4.11 -51.27
N ASP A 79 -2.68 4.23 -50.24
CA ASP A 79 -3.08 5.50 -49.64
C ASP A 79 -1.90 6.21 -48.97
N LEU A 80 -0.92 5.44 -48.44
CA LEU A 80 0.30 5.96 -47.87
C LEU A 80 1.41 6.19 -48.89
N GLY A 81 1.21 5.85 -50.14
CA GLY A 81 2.20 5.97 -51.21
C GLY A 81 3.43 5.11 -51.00
N LEU A 82 3.29 3.95 -50.31
CA LEU A 82 4.39 3.05 -49.99
C LEU A 82 4.51 1.97 -51.07
N THR A 83 5.75 1.66 -51.44
CA THR A 83 6.05 0.45 -52.21
C THR A 83 5.87 -0.79 -51.32
N GLU A 84 5.66 -1.97 -51.95
CA GLU A 84 5.53 -3.23 -51.21
C GLU A 84 6.74 -3.53 -50.30
N ALA A 85 7.95 -3.20 -50.80
CA ALA A 85 9.18 -3.36 -50.02
C ALA A 85 9.25 -2.43 -48.79
N GLU A 86 8.75 -1.19 -48.91
CA GLU A 86 8.68 -0.24 -47.80
C GLU A 86 7.60 -0.63 -46.80
N PHE A 87 6.46 -1.16 -47.29
CA PHE A 87 5.38 -1.69 -46.45
C PHE A 87 5.91 -2.86 -45.59
N LYS A 88 6.48 -3.89 -46.20
CA LYS A 88 7.09 -5.03 -45.49
C LYS A 88 8.18 -4.55 -44.51
N ARG A 89 9.04 -3.64 -44.93
CA ARG A 89 10.09 -3.11 -44.05
C ARG A 89 9.53 -2.34 -42.85
N GLY A 90 8.41 -1.65 -42.98
CA GLY A 90 7.75 -0.87 -41.94
C GLY A 90 6.74 -1.65 -41.10
N SER A 91 6.28 -2.84 -41.54
CA SER A 91 5.24 -3.62 -40.87
C SER A 91 5.74 -4.20 -39.56
N PHE A 92 4.86 -4.22 -38.55
CA PHE A 92 5.10 -4.83 -37.23
C PHE A 92 5.24 -6.34 -37.33
N SER A 93 4.35 -7.02 -38.07
CA SER A 93 4.32 -8.49 -38.24
C SER A 93 5.59 -9.01 -38.90
N GLU A 94 6.16 -8.26 -39.82
CA GLU A 94 7.41 -8.61 -40.54
C GLU A 94 8.68 -8.45 -39.69
N LYS A 95 8.57 -7.89 -38.48
CA LYS A 95 9.73 -7.78 -37.61
C LYS A 95 10.09 -9.11 -36.95
N PRO A 96 11.37 -9.37 -36.68
CA PRO A 96 11.80 -10.50 -35.88
C PRO A 96 11.07 -10.56 -34.55
N VAL A 97 10.79 -11.77 -34.04
CA VAL A 97 10.05 -12.00 -32.80
C VAL A 97 10.58 -11.17 -31.64
N ALA A 98 11.90 -11.07 -31.47
CA ALA A 98 12.53 -10.28 -30.43
C ALA A 98 12.14 -8.79 -30.47
N LYS A 99 12.06 -8.20 -31.67
CA LYS A 99 11.63 -6.82 -31.83
C LYS A 99 10.14 -6.64 -31.52
N ARG A 100 9.31 -7.59 -31.95
CA ARG A 100 7.87 -7.59 -31.62
C ARG A 100 7.64 -7.69 -30.12
N MET A 101 8.34 -8.62 -29.46
CA MET A 101 8.31 -8.75 -28.00
C MET A 101 8.78 -7.47 -27.28
N ALA A 102 9.85 -6.83 -27.76
CA ALA A 102 10.31 -5.57 -27.21
C ALA A 102 9.27 -4.45 -27.31
N VAL A 103 8.58 -4.34 -28.45
CA VAL A 103 7.50 -3.38 -28.65
C VAL A 103 6.33 -3.67 -27.71
N VAL A 104 5.90 -4.94 -27.58
CA VAL A 104 4.78 -5.33 -26.70
C VAL A 104 5.12 -5.08 -25.22
N ALA A 105 6.35 -5.41 -24.81
CA ALA A 105 6.78 -5.19 -23.42
C ALA A 105 6.99 -3.71 -23.07
N ALA A 106 7.21 -2.85 -24.06
CA ALA A 106 7.57 -1.46 -23.84
C ALA A 106 6.50 -0.65 -23.09
N GLY A 107 5.23 -0.90 -23.35
CA GLY A 107 4.12 -0.23 -22.65
C GLY A 107 4.15 -0.49 -21.14
N PRO A 108 4.03 -1.76 -20.70
CA PRO A 108 4.14 -2.10 -19.28
C PRO A 108 5.45 -1.62 -18.63
N LEU A 109 6.60 -1.78 -19.30
CA LEU A 109 7.89 -1.33 -18.77
C LEU A 109 7.94 0.19 -18.57
N MET A 110 7.29 0.96 -19.44
CA MET A 110 7.23 2.41 -19.28
C MET A 110 6.37 2.81 -18.07
N ASN A 111 5.31 2.04 -17.76
CA ASN A 111 4.54 2.25 -16.52
C ASN A 111 5.36 1.91 -15.27
N PHE A 112 6.21 0.88 -15.32
CA PHE A 112 7.18 0.61 -14.25
C PHE A 112 8.15 1.77 -14.06
N PHE A 113 8.68 2.30 -15.16
CA PHE A 113 9.56 3.47 -15.10
C PHE A 113 8.83 4.68 -14.48
N LEU A 114 7.60 4.95 -14.90
CA LEU A 114 6.78 6.01 -14.31
C LEU A 114 6.57 5.80 -12.81
N ALA A 115 6.29 4.58 -12.36
CA ALA A 115 6.13 4.27 -10.94
C ALA A 115 7.41 4.58 -10.16
N ILE A 116 8.59 4.18 -10.66
CA ILE A 116 9.87 4.49 -10.04
C ILE A 116 10.06 6.02 -9.91
N VAL A 117 9.77 6.76 -10.98
CA VAL A 117 9.90 8.23 -10.98
C VAL A 117 8.95 8.87 -9.98
N LEU A 118 7.70 8.41 -9.89
CA LEU A 118 6.71 8.95 -8.96
C LEU A 118 7.07 8.64 -7.50
N TYR A 119 7.48 7.40 -7.17
CA TYR A 119 7.94 7.06 -5.83
C TYR A 119 9.20 7.83 -5.45
N ALA A 120 10.15 7.98 -6.38
CA ALA A 120 11.34 8.80 -6.16
C ALA A 120 10.96 10.28 -5.90
N ALA A 121 10.04 10.82 -6.66
CA ALA A 121 9.56 12.20 -6.44
C ALA A 121 8.90 12.35 -5.06
N VAL A 122 8.06 11.40 -4.65
CA VAL A 122 7.45 11.40 -3.31
C VAL A 122 8.52 11.30 -2.22
N ALA A 123 9.52 10.42 -2.39
CA ALA A 123 10.62 10.29 -1.44
C ALA A 123 11.47 11.56 -1.36
N MET A 124 11.67 12.28 -2.48
CA MET A 124 12.36 13.58 -2.52
C MET A 124 11.56 14.71 -1.87
N ILE A 125 10.23 14.73 -2.06
CA ILE A 125 9.34 15.70 -1.40
C ILE A 125 9.33 15.43 0.10
N GLY A 126 9.33 14.15 0.49
CA GLY A 126 9.22 13.67 1.85
C GLY A 126 7.78 13.37 2.26
N THR A 127 7.64 12.50 3.25
CA THR A 127 6.35 12.08 3.79
C THR A 127 6.42 11.94 5.30
N TYR A 128 5.28 12.12 5.97
CA TYR A 128 5.12 11.76 7.37
C TYR A 128 4.86 10.26 7.47
N GLN A 129 5.65 9.57 8.29
CA GLN A 129 5.52 8.14 8.55
C GLN A 129 5.52 7.88 10.05
N PRO A 130 4.89 6.79 10.53
CA PRO A 130 5.02 6.40 11.94
C PRO A 130 6.50 6.29 12.31
N SER A 131 6.90 6.97 13.38
CA SER A 131 8.26 6.87 13.91
C SER A 131 8.57 5.44 14.36
N SER A 132 9.83 5.11 14.55
CA SER A 132 10.26 3.83 15.11
C SER A 132 10.02 3.70 16.62
N LYS A 133 9.33 4.67 17.23
CA LYS A 133 8.90 4.60 18.61
C LYS A 133 7.90 3.49 18.81
N VAL A 134 8.04 2.70 19.87
CA VAL A 134 7.20 1.54 20.13
C VAL A 134 6.20 1.83 21.26
N ALA A 135 5.02 1.25 21.12
CA ALA A 135 4.01 1.18 22.17
C ALA A 135 4.43 0.17 23.25
N GLU A 136 3.73 0.16 24.37
CA GLU A 136 3.96 -0.83 25.41
C GLU A 136 3.73 -2.25 24.85
N PRO A 137 4.73 -3.14 24.94
CA PRO A 137 4.60 -4.51 24.45
C PRO A 137 3.50 -5.28 25.17
N ALA A 138 2.74 -6.09 24.43
CA ALA A 138 1.72 -6.94 25.04
C ALA A 138 2.35 -7.99 25.99
N PRO A 139 1.67 -8.36 27.09
CA PRO A 139 2.16 -9.37 28.02
C PRO A 139 2.50 -10.69 27.30
N ASN A 140 3.57 -11.36 27.76
CA ASN A 140 4.05 -12.63 27.22
C ASN A 140 4.61 -12.55 25.79
N THR A 141 4.79 -11.36 25.21
CA THR A 141 5.55 -11.21 23.98
C THR A 141 7.06 -11.15 24.26
N GLN A 142 7.87 -11.43 23.24
CA GLN A 142 9.32 -11.41 23.36
C GLN A 142 9.83 -10.03 23.80
N ALA A 143 9.30 -8.95 23.21
CA ALA A 143 9.66 -7.59 23.59
C ALA A 143 9.37 -7.29 25.08
N ALA A 144 8.22 -7.75 25.62
CA ALA A 144 7.88 -7.57 27.03
C ALA A 144 8.82 -8.35 27.95
N VAL A 145 9.17 -9.60 27.60
CA VAL A 145 10.10 -10.44 28.37
C VAL A 145 11.51 -9.85 28.37
N LEU A 146 11.92 -9.24 27.27
CA LEU A 146 13.22 -8.59 27.11
C LEU A 146 13.28 -7.19 27.75
N GLY A 147 12.18 -6.71 28.30
CA GLY A 147 12.11 -5.45 29.04
C GLY A 147 11.97 -4.19 28.19
N VAL A 148 11.58 -4.33 26.92
CA VAL A 148 11.22 -3.17 26.08
C VAL A 148 10.02 -2.46 26.69
N GLN A 149 10.05 -1.14 26.73
CA GLN A 149 9.02 -0.32 27.36
C GLN A 149 8.39 0.66 26.33
N GLU A 150 7.21 1.14 26.69
CA GLU A 150 6.56 2.20 25.93
C GLU A 150 7.46 3.41 25.77
N GLY A 151 7.43 3.97 24.55
CA GLY A 151 8.18 5.19 24.25
C GLY A 151 9.63 4.96 23.86
N TRP A 152 10.15 3.74 23.95
CA TRP A 152 11.47 3.44 23.38
C TRP A 152 11.44 3.61 21.87
N LYS A 153 12.51 4.17 21.31
CA LYS A 153 12.65 4.40 19.87
C LYS A 153 13.70 3.45 19.31
N ALA A 154 13.32 2.57 18.39
CA ALA A 154 14.30 1.76 17.68
C ALA A 154 15.16 2.67 16.77
N ILE A 155 16.47 2.54 16.85
CA ILE A 155 17.43 3.31 16.06
C ILE A 155 18.09 2.46 14.97
N SER A 156 18.30 1.18 15.23
CA SER A 156 18.87 0.27 14.23
C SER A 156 18.53 -1.19 14.52
N VAL A 157 18.59 -2.02 13.47
CA VAL A 157 18.55 -3.48 13.55
C VAL A 157 19.79 -4.01 12.84
N GLU A 158 20.63 -4.80 13.53
CA GLU A 158 21.91 -5.27 13.00
C GLU A 158 22.76 -4.13 12.38
N GLY A 159 22.75 -2.95 13.01
CA GLY A 159 23.46 -1.77 12.54
C GLY A 159 22.81 -1.04 11.35
N VAL A 160 21.71 -1.55 10.80
CA VAL A 160 20.93 -0.88 9.76
C VAL A 160 19.97 0.12 10.41
N SER A 161 20.04 1.40 10.03
CA SER A 161 19.21 2.47 10.61
C SER A 161 17.72 2.19 10.44
N ALA A 162 16.93 2.48 11.49
CA ALA A 162 15.49 2.34 11.54
C ALA A 162 14.84 3.63 12.06
N GLU A 163 14.67 4.62 11.17
CA GLU A 163 14.06 5.91 11.53
C GLU A 163 12.54 5.85 11.63
N THR A 164 11.94 4.94 10.86
CA THR A 164 10.48 4.71 10.83
C THR A 164 10.14 3.32 11.32
N PHE A 165 8.90 3.11 11.75
CA PHE A 165 8.41 1.78 12.10
C PHE A 165 8.45 0.82 10.90
N THR A 166 8.30 1.36 9.68
CA THR A 166 8.45 0.58 8.45
C THR A 166 9.88 0.08 8.27
N ASP A 167 10.89 0.92 8.57
CA ASP A 167 12.29 0.50 8.49
C ASP A 167 12.60 -0.60 9.52
N LEU A 168 12.13 -0.44 10.77
CA LEU A 168 12.23 -1.47 11.81
C LEU A 168 11.66 -2.81 11.33
N ARG A 169 10.42 -2.79 10.81
CA ARG A 169 9.76 -4.00 10.28
C ARG A 169 10.55 -4.65 9.16
N MET A 170 11.05 -3.85 8.22
CA MET A 170 11.80 -4.37 7.07
C MET A 170 13.16 -4.93 7.47
N ALA A 171 13.84 -4.28 8.41
CA ALA A 171 15.12 -4.76 8.91
C ALA A 171 14.95 -6.06 9.73
N MET A 172 13.91 -6.18 10.56
CA MET A 172 13.59 -7.44 11.23
C MET A 172 13.17 -8.54 10.25
N LEU A 173 12.40 -8.20 9.20
CA LEU A 173 12.03 -9.15 8.15
C LEU A 173 13.25 -9.69 7.38
N ALA A 174 14.26 -8.86 7.18
CA ALA A 174 15.50 -9.26 6.49
C ALA A 174 16.32 -10.28 7.31
N ASN A 175 16.13 -10.34 8.63
CA ASN A 175 16.83 -11.22 9.55
C ASN A 175 15.94 -12.37 10.06
N LEU A 176 14.85 -12.72 9.33
CA LEU A 176 13.99 -13.85 9.69
C LEU A 176 14.76 -15.17 9.70
N GLY A 177 14.52 -15.97 10.74
CA GLY A 177 15.18 -17.27 10.93
C GLY A 177 16.50 -17.18 11.68
N GLU A 178 16.97 -15.99 12.04
CA GLU A 178 18.18 -15.78 12.84
C GLU A 178 17.85 -15.67 14.33
N LYS A 179 18.82 -16.08 15.15
CA LYS A 179 18.81 -15.85 16.61
C LYS A 179 19.60 -14.61 16.95
N ASP A 180 19.29 -14.05 18.12
CA ASP A 180 20.05 -12.94 18.72
C ASP A 180 20.15 -11.71 17.81
N VAL A 181 19.07 -11.43 17.06
CA VAL A 181 18.98 -10.24 16.19
C VAL A 181 18.98 -8.99 17.05
N GLN A 182 20.06 -8.21 16.95
CA GLN A 182 20.24 -7.00 17.73
C GLN A 182 19.32 -5.88 17.24
N VAL A 183 18.49 -5.35 18.14
CA VAL A 183 17.74 -4.11 17.94
C VAL A 183 18.24 -3.10 18.96
N SER A 184 18.82 -2.00 18.49
CA SER A 184 19.28 -0.91 19.35
C SER A 184 18.16 0.08 19.56
N PHE A 185 17.87 0.41 20.81
CA PHE A 185 16.84 1.37 21.20
C PHE A 185 17.46 2.59 21.87
N GLU A 186 16.81 3.73 21.69
CA GLU A 186 16.96 4.92 22.49
C GLU A 186 15.78 5.02 23.45
N GLU A 187 16.07 5.02 24.77
CA GLU A 187 15.08 5.20 25.81
C GLU A 187 14.63 6.67 25.90
N PRO A 188 13.48 6.96 26.52
CA PRO A 188 13.07 8.35 26.80
C PRO A 188 14.08 9.14 27.65
N SER A 189 14.95 8.46 28.40
CA SER A 189 16.08 9.05 29.18
C SER A 189 17.24 9.46 28.27
N GLY A 190 17.27 9.11 27.00
CA GLY A 190 18.42 9.27 26.10
C GLY A 190 19.46 8.15 26.21
N ARG A 191 19.22 7.12 27.03
CA ARG A 191 20.12 5.98 27.15
C ARG A 191 19.92 5.06 25.96
N HIS A 192 21.00 4.50 25.42
CA HIS A 192 20.96 3.47 24.38
C HIS A 192 21.00 2.10 25.02
N THR A 193 20.13 1.21 24.56
CA THR A 193 20.00 -0.17 25.06
C THR A 193 19.85 -1.13 23.89
N ASP A 194 20.68 -2.15 23.85
CA ASP A 194 20.60 -3.21 22.85
C ASP A 194 19.77 -4.37 23.37
N VAL A 195 18.83 -4.83 22.55
CA VAL A 195 17.93 -5.93 22.87
C VAL A 195 18.04 -6.99 21.75
N TYR A 196 18.13 -8.26 22.11
CA TYR A 196 18.37 -9.37 21.20
C TYR A 196 17.11 -10.20 21.02
N PHE A 197 16.59 -10.27 19.78
CA PHE A 197 15.35 -10.96 19.44
C PHE A 197 15.64 -12.31 18.75
N ASP A 198 14.89 -13.33 19.11
CA ASP A 198 14.90 -14.63 18.41
C ASP A 198 13.81 -14.64 17.34
N LEU A 199 14.21 -14.58 16.08
CA LEU A 199 13.29 -14.57 14.92
C LEU A 199 13.15 -15.94 14.25
N THR A 200 13.68 -17.02 14.84
CA THR A 200 13.66 -18.38 14.25
C THR A 200 12.25 -18.98 14.19
N GLY A 201 11.36 -18.61 15.10
CA GLY A 201 9.98 -19.13 15.17
C GLY A 201 8.97 -18.40 14.29
N ILE A 202 9.38 -17.34 13.61
CA ILE A 202 8.49 -16.50 12.79
C ILE A 202 8.49 -17.02 11.35
N LYS A 203 7.28 -17.28 10.81
CA LYS A 203 7.15 -17.82 9.44
C LYS A 203 7.51 -16.78 8.39
N SER A 204 8.29 -17.19 7.41
CA SER A 204 8.72 -16.36 6.28
C SER A 204 7.71 -16.28 5.12
N ASP A 205 6.52 -16.87 5.28
CA ASP A 205 5.48 -16.93 4.24
C ASP A 205 4.67 -15.62 4.07
N GLY A 206 5.07 -14.56 4.79
CA GLY A 206 4.39 -13.26 4.78
C GLY A 206 3.08 -13.23 5.60
N SER A 207 2.68 -14.34 6.23
CA SER A 207 1.49 -14.38 7.09
C SER A 207 1.70 -13.70 8.43
N GLN A 208 2.96 -13.54 8.85
CA GLN A 208 3.35 -12.93 10.13
C GLN A 208 4.30 -11.76 9.91
N ASP A 209 4.10 -10.71 10.67
CA ASP A 209 4.98 -9.56 10.74
C ASP A 209 6.00 -9.78 11.86
N ALA A 210 7.30 -9.71 11.54
CA ALA A 210 8.36 -10.01 12.50
C ALA A 210 8.33 -9.08 13.71
N ALA A 211 8.16 -7.78 13.51
CA ALA A 211 8.09 -6.81 14.60
C ALA A 211 6.85 -7.04 15.47
N ILE A 212 5.68 -7.12 14.85
CA ILE A 212 4.41 -7.34 15.56
C ILE A 212 4.40 -8.68 16.30
N SER A 213 4.89 -9.76 15.66
CA SER A 213 4.97 -11.09 16.30
C SER A 213 5.94 -11.11 17.48
N SER A 214 6.98 -10.28 17.47
CA SER A 214 7.91 -10.10 18.57
C SER A 214 7.35 -9.19 19.68
N GLY A 215 6.19 -8.55 19.47
CA GLY A 215 5.55 -7.65 20.44
C GLY A 215 5.91 -6.18 20.26
N LEU A 216 6.55 -5.81 19.15
CA LEU A 216 6.85 -4.42 18.82
C LEU A 216 5.69 -3.85 17.99
N TYR A 217 4.99 -2.89 18.56
CA TYR A 217 3.89 -2.18 17.92
C TYR A 217 4.27 -0.71 17.71
N PRO A 218 3.79 -0.04 16.65
CA PRO A 218 4.03 1.38 16.48
C PRO A 218 3.38 2.16 17.62
N PHE A 219 4.08 3.13 18.16
CA PHE A 219 3.54 4.01 19.17
C PHE A 219 2.36 4.79 18.60
N GLN A 220 1.26 4.76 19.34
CA GLN A 220 0.07 5.55 19.06
C GLN A 220 -0.23 6.37 20.31
N GLY A 221 -0.64 7.61 20.11
CA GLY A 221 -1.15 8.43 21.18
C GLY A 221 -2.40 7.83 21.81
N PRO A 222 -2.92 8.45 22.85
CA PRO A 222 -4.06 7.95 23.60
C PRO A 222 -5.29 7.80 22.67
N VAL A 223 -6.07 6.74 22.90
CA VAL A 223 -7.31 6.48 22.14
C VAL A 223 -8.38 7.47 22.58
N THR A 224 -8.67 8.44 21.73
CA THR A 224 -9.55 9.56 22.02
C THR A 224 -10.87 9.43 21.25
N LEU A 225 -11.99 9.77 21.90
CA LEU A 225 -13.32 9.82 21.28
C LEU A 225 -13.46 11.09 20.41
N VAL A 226 -13.65 10.92 19.10
CA VAL A 226 -13.81 12.06 18.16
C VAL A 226 -15.26 12.41 17.95
N LYS A 227 -16.14 11.39 17.94
CA LYS A 227 -17.56 11.55 17.69
C LYS A 227 -18.35 10.50 18.45
N ILE A 228 -19.50 10.90 18.98
CA ILE A 228 -20.47 10.03 19.62
C ILE A 228 -21.76 10.13 18.82
N GLU A 229 -22.35 9.01 18.47
CA GLU A 229 -23.64 8.96 17.77
C GLU A 229 -24.76 9.24 18.75
N PRO A 230 -25.73 10.13 18.41
CA PRO A 230 -26.89 10.39 19.23
C PRO A 230 -27.71 9.13 19.52
N GLY A 231 -28.15 8.96 20.76
CA GLY A 231 -28.93 7.78 21.22
C GLY A 231 -28.07 6.52 21.41
N SER A 232 -26.77 6.58 21.21
CA SER A 232 -25.84 5.45 21.35
C SER A 232 -25.65 4.99 22.80
N ALA A 233 -25.05 3.81 22.96
CA ALA A 233 -24.69 3.29 24.27
C ALA A 233 -23.64 4.17 24.97
N ALA A 234 -22.74 4.78 24.22
CA ALA A 234 -21.76 5.70 24.75
C ALA A 234 -22.37 6.99 25.27
N GLU A 235 -23.29 7.61 24.52
CA GLU A 235 -23.98 8.82 24.96
C GLU A 235 -24.78 8.57 26.25
N LYS A 236 -25.52 7.43 26.28
CA LYS A 236 -26.28 7.04 27.47
C LYS A 236 -25.41 6.79 28.71
N ALA A 237 -24.16 6.36 28.50
CA ALA A 237 -23.19 6.18 29.57
C ALA A 237 -22.52 7.50 30.00
N GLY A 238 -22.78 8.63 29.32
CA GLY A 238 -22.19 9.94 29.65
C GLY A 238 -20.78 10.16 29.10
N LEU A 239 -20.34 9.34 28.15
CA LEU A 239 -19.09 9.60 27.41
C LEU A 239 -19.24 10.82 26.51
N MET A 240 -18.17 11.58 26.31
CA MET A 240 -18.16 12.81 25.54
C MET A 240 -17.02 12.80 24.51
N LYS A 241 -17.11 13.68 23.54
CA LYS A 241 -15.98 13.97 22.63
C LYS A 241 -14.78 14.40 23.47
N ASP A 242 -13.60 14.05 23.02
CA ASP A 242 -12.29 14.31 23.62
C ASP A 242 -12.00 13.52 24.92
N ASP A 243 -12.88 12.57 25.30
CA ASP A 243 -12.54 11.58 26.34
C ASP A 243 -11.46 10.63 25.83
N VAL A 244 -10.47 10.37 26.65
CA VAL A 244 -9.38 9.41 26.39
C VAL A 244 -9.73 8.08 27.05
N ILE A 245 -9.84 7.02 26.30
CA ILE A 245 -10.08 5.67 26.85
C ILE A 245 -8.77 5.11 27.41
N VAL A 246 -8.80 4.78 28.70
CA VAL A 246 -7.63 4.28 29.43
C VAL A 246 -7.71 2.76 29.65
N ALA A 247 -8.87 2.25 30.07
CA ALA A 247 -9.05 0.83 30.34
C ALA A 247 -10.46 0.35 30.03
N LEU A 248 -10.61 -0.93 29.75
CA LEU A 248 -11.90 -1.65 29.68
C LEU A 248 -11.90 -2.81 30.66
N ASN A 249 -12.90 -2.86 31.56
CA ASN A 249 -13.01 -3.85 32.65
C ASN A 249 -11.73 -3.96 33.50
N GLY A 250 -11.07 -2.84 33.73
CA GLY A 250 -9.81 -2.77 34.48
C GLY A 250 -8.57 -3.14 33.67
N GLU A 251 -8.69 -3.66 32.45
CA GLU A 251 -7.57 -3.96 31.56
C GLU A 251 -7.13 -2.70 30.80
N PRO A 252 -5.85 -2.27 30.86
CA PRO A 252 -5.38 -1.11 30.13
C PRO A 252 -5.50 -1.28 28.62
N MET A 253 -6.01 -0.26 27.94
CA MET A 253 -6.11 -0.21 26.49
C MET A 253 -4.92 0.56 25.91
N ARG A 254 -4.08 -0.12 25.13
CA ARG A 254 -2.85 0.42 24.58
C ARG A 254 -2.98 0.91 23.17
N THR A 255 -3.84 0.24 22.40
CA THR A 255 -4.05 0.54 20.99
C THR A 255 -5.54 0.72 20.69
N MET A 256 -5.83 1.41 19.61
CA MET A 256 -7.22 1.49 19.11
C MET A 256 -7.80 0.11 18.81
N GLN A 257 -6.98 -0.84 18.36
CA GLN A 257 -7.36 -2.23 18.10
C GLN A 257 -7.81 -2.94 19.38
N ASP A 258 -7.13 -2.73 20.50
CA ASP A 258 -7.50 -3.29 21.80
C ASP A 258 -8.88 -2.80 22.22
N VAL A 259 -9.11 -1.49 22.13
CA VAL A 259 -10.42 -0.88 22.45
C VAL A 259 -11.52 -1.46 21.56
N VAL A 260 -11.28 -1.52 20.26
CA VAL A 260 -12.26 -2.06 19.30
C VAL A 260 -12.53 -3.54 19.57
N ALA A 261 -11.49 -4.36 19.79
CA ALA A 261 -11.65 -5.78 20.10
C ALA A 261 -12.39 -6.00 21.42
N GLY A 262 -12.03 -5.26 22.45
CA GLY A 262 -12.66 -5.33 23.77
C GLY A 262 -14.16 -4.98 23.74
N ILE A 263 -14.56 -4.03 22.89
CA ILE A 263 -15.95 -3.63 22.71
C ILE A 263 -16.70 -4.62 21.81
N ARG A 264 -16.13 -4.99 20.64
CA ARG A 264 -16.78 -5.89 19.67
C ARG A 264 -17.11 -7.26 20.27
N GLY A 265 -16.23 -7.80 21.12
CA GLY A 265 -16.43 -9.08 21.79
C GLY A 265 -17.47 -9.08 22.90
N LYS A 266 -18.06 -7.92 23.24
CA LYS A 266 -18.99 -7.75 24.38
C LYS A 266 -20.39 -7.28 23.94
N ALA A 267 -20.91 -7.86 22.85
CA ALA A 267 -22.26 -7.54 22.37
C ALA A 267 -23.33 -7.82 23.44
N GLY A 268 -24.09 -6.79 23.85
CA GLY A 268 -25.13 -6.90 24.85
C GLY A 268 -24.65 -7.13 26.30
N VAL A 269 -23.33 -7.14 26.53
CA VAL A 269 -22.72 -7.33 27.85
C VAL A 269 -22.24 -5.98 28.39
N PRO A 270 -22.55 -5.59 29.64
CA PRO A 270 -22.01 -4.37 30.24
C PRO A 270 -20.48 -4.37 30.26
N VAL A 271 -19.89 -3.26 29.85
CA VAL A 271 -18.42 -3.03 29.85
C VAL A 271 -18.13 -1.83 30.73
N GLU A 272 -17.24 -2.00 31.69
CA GLU A 272 -16.72 -0.91 32.48
C GLU A 272 -15.65 -0.17 31.66
N ILE A 273 -15.84 1.13 31.44
CA ILE A 273 -14.95 1.98 30.64
C ILE A 273 -14.32 3.01 31.55
N THR A 274 -13.01 2.90 31.78
CA THR A 274 -12.24 3.94 32.43
C THR A 274 -11.74 4.92 31.37
N TYR A 275 -12.05 6.19 31.56
CA TYR A 275 -11.65 7.27 30.66
C TYR A 275 -11.06 8.44 31.43
N GLU A 276 -10.31 9.26 30.72
CA GLU A 276 -9.73 10.49 31.24
C GLU A 276 -10.36 11.68 30.51
N ARG A 277 -10.86 12.65 31.28
CA ARG A 277 -11.47 13.89 30.79
C ARG A 277 -10.84 15.08 31.51
N GLY A 278 -10.14 15.93 30.75
CA GLY A 278 -9.46 17.10 31.34
C GLY A 278 -8.43 16.73 32.42
N GLY A 279 -7.75 15.60 32.30
CA GLY A 279 -6.77 15.11 33.27
C GLY A 279 -7.38 14.37 34.48
N VAL A 280 -8.71 14.22 34.54
CA VAL A 280 -9.39 13.49 35.62
C VAL A 280 -9.87 12.13 35.11
N ARG A 281 -9.47 11.06 35.79
CA ARG A 281 -9.91 9.70 35.48
C ARG A 281 -11.27 9.43 36.12
N SER A 282 -12.16 8.86 35.34
CA SER A 282 -13.51 8.47 35.74
C SER A 282 -13.87 7.14 35.10
N THR A 283 -14.83 6.45 35.68
CA THR A 283 -15.30 5.15 35.19
C THR A 283 -16.81 5.19 34.97
N VAL A 284 -17.26 4.64 33.85
CA VAL A 284 -18.70 4.48 33.52
C VAL A 284 -18.95 3.07 33.00
N THR A 285 -20.18 2.60 33.11
CA THR A 285 -20.59 1.32 32.52
C THR A 285 -21.42 1.59 31.27
N ALA A 286 -21.04 1.03 30.15
CA ALA A 286 -21.80 1.08 28.92
C ALA A 286 -22.12 -0.33 28.42
N THR A 287 -23.28 -0.55 27.83
CA THR A 287 -23.66 -1.84 27.25
C THR A 287 -23.65 -1.72 25.73
N PRO A 288 -22.65 -2.29 25.02
CA PRO A 288 -22.59 -2.23 23.58
C PRO A 288 -23.82 -2.88 22.93
N VAL A 289 -24.39 -2.22 21.95
CA VAL A 289 -25.54 -2.74 21.20
C VAL A 289 -25.10 -3.88 20.31
N SER A 290 -25.85 -4.99 20.31
CA SER A 290 -25.59 -6.13 19.44
C SER A 290 -25.94 -5.79 17.99
N LYS A 291 -25.01 -5.99 17.05
CA LYS A 291 -25.21 -5.85 15.61
C LYS A 291 -24.54 -7.01 14.89
N VAL A 292 -25.15 -7.47 13.80
CA VAL A 292 -24.53 -8.46 12.93
C VAL A 292 -23.66 -7.74 11.90
N ASP A 293 -22.39 -8.12 11.80
CA ASP A 293 -21.45 -7.56 10.81
C ASP A 293 -21.61 -8.23 9.43
N GLU A 294 -20.87 -7.76 8.45
CA GLU A 294 -20.91 -8.27 7.07
C GLU A 294 -20.50 -9.75 6.95
N LYS A 295 -19.82 -10.28 7.96
CA LYS A 295 -19.40 -11.70 8.04
C LYS A 295 -20.41 -12.57 8.78
N GLY A 296 -21.55 -12.03 9.19
CA GLY A 296 -22.59 -12.74 9.94
C GLY A 296 -22.28 -12.91 11.45
N GLN A 297 -21.24 -12.25 11.97
CA GLN A 297 -20.87 -12.35 13.40
C GLN A 297 -21.58 -11.26 14.20
N THR A 298 -22.09 -11.64 15.39
CA THR A 298 -22.65 -10.68 16.33
C THR A 298 -21.53 -9.91 17.03
N VAL A 299 -21.52 -8.60 16.87
CA VAL A 299 -20.52 -7.70 17.43
C VAL A 299 -21.16 -6.61 18.27
N GLY A 300 -20.45 -6.16 19.31
CA GLY A 300 -20.85 -5.04 20.15
C GLY A 300 -20.48 -3.70 19.51
N LEU A 301 -21.39 -2.73 19.57
CA LEU A 301 -21.18 -1.36 19.13
C LEU A 301 -21.51 -0.38 20.25
N LEU A 302 -20.60 0.57 20.53
CA LEU A 302 -20.85 1.69 21.44
C LEU A 302 -21.44 2.91 20.74
N GLY A 303 -21.33 3.01 19.40
CA GLY A 303 -21.75 4.17 18.62
C GLY A 303 -20.80 5.35 18.79
N VAL A 304 -19.50 5.10 18.69
CA VAL A 304 -18.44 6.11 18.78
C VAL A 304 -17.44 5.96 17.64
N MET A 305 -16.78 7.06 17.32
CA MET A 305 -15.57 7.06 16.49
C MET A 305 -14.37 7.37 17.39
N PHE A 306 -13.35 6.55 17.27
CA PHE A 306 -12.07 6.74 17.95
C PHE A 306 -11.03 7.32 17.01
N THR A 307 -10.04 8.01 17.56
CA THR A 307 -8.77 8.32 16.94
C THR A 307 -7.63 7.98 17.91
N ALA A 308 -6.50 7.60 17.36
CA ALA A 308 -5.23 7.53 18.08
C ALA A 308 -4.18 8.11 17.14
N GLU A 309 -3.63 9.26 17.50
CA GLU A 309 -2.66 9.94 16.63
C GLU A 309 -1.33 9.20 16.69
N PRO A 310 -0.82 8.71 15.55
CA PRO A 310 0.50 8.10 15.53
C PRO A 310 1.59 9.16 15.79
N ASP A 311 2.68 8.75 16.44
CA ASP A 311 3.90 9.56 16.50
C ASP A 311 4.53 9.55 15.10
N LEU A 312 4.53 10.70 14.42
CA LEU A 312 4.96 10.82 13.03
C LEU A 312 6.32 11.49 12.93
N VAL A 313 7.19 10.93 12.12
CA VAL A 313 8.46 11.52 11.71
C VAL A 313 8.40 11.91 10.23
N TYR A 314 8.90 13.09 9.93
CA TYR A 314 9.04 13.52 8.53
C TYR A 314 10.34 12.96 7.96
N THR A 315 10.22 12.08 6.97
CA THR A 315 11.36 11.49 6.29
C THR A 315 11.48 12.02 4.87
N ARG A 316 12.69 12.33 4.47
CA ARG A 316 13.02 12.84 3.14
C ARG A 316 14.33 12.24 2.67
N GLU A 317 14.33 11.76 1.44
CA GLU A 317 15.51 11.17 0.81
C GLU A 317 16.26 12.20 -0.05
N GLY A 318 17.58 12.08 -0.09
CA GLY A 318 18.38 12.78 -1.09
C GLY A 318 18.14 12.18 -2.50
N PRO A 319 18.58 12.86 -3.58
CA PRO A 319 18.27 12.44 -4.96
C PRO A 319 18.63 10.98 -5.28
N ILE A 320 19.79 10.51 -4.83
CA ILE A 320 20.26 9.13 -5.08
C ILE A 320 19.43 8.14 -4.25
N GLY A 321 19.23 8.40 -2.95
CA GLY A 321 18.39 7.59 -2.07
C GLY A 321 16.95 7.51 -2.56
N ALA A 322 16.40 8.62 -3.05
CA ALA A 322 15.05 8.68 -3.59
C ALA A 322 14.87 7.78 -4.81
N VAL A 323 15.83 7.73 -5.74
CA VAL A 323 15.78 6.83 -6.90
C VAL A 323 15.88 5.37 -6.45
N ALA A 324 16.80 5.05 -5.53
CA ALA A 324 16.94 3.70 -4.98
C ALA A 324 15.65 3.26 -4.27
N LYS A 325 15.05 4.13 -3.45
CA LYS A 325 13.76 3.91 -2.78
C LYS A 325 12.62 3.73 -3.79
N GLY A 326 12.56 4.56 -4.83
CA GLY A 326 11.57 4.46 -5.90
C GLY A 326 11.60 3.10 -6.59
N PHE A 327 12.79 2.59 -6.89
CA PHE A 327 12.97 1.25 -7.46
C PHE A 327 12.55 0.15 -6.47
N SER A 328 13.03 0.21 -5.23
CA SER A 328 12.72 -0.76 -4.17
C SER A 328 11.22 -0.84 -3.88
N ASP A 329 10.55 0.31 -3.74
CA ASP A 329 9.11 0.37 -3.45
C ASP A 329 8.28 -0.15 -4.63
N THR A 330 8.64 0.19 -5.86
CA THR A 330 7.98 -0.34 -7.08
C THR A 330 8.12 -1.86 -7.15
N TRP A 331 9.31 -2.39 -6.92
CA TRP A 331 9.57 -3.84 -6.92
C TRP A 331 8.78 -4.55 -5.82
N ARG A 332 8.83 -4.03 -4.60
CA ARG A 332 8.11 -4.59 -3.45
C ARG A 332 6.60 -4.69 -3.70
N ILE A 333 5.98 -3.61 -4.18
CA ILE A 333 4.54 -3.60 -4.46
C ILE A 333 4.20 -4.58 -5.59
N THR A 334 5.06 -4.68 -6.60
CA THR A 334 4.89 -5.66 -7.68
C THR A 334 4.89 -7.09 -7.15
N VAL A 335 5.88 -7.44 -6.34
CA VAL A 335 5.98 -8.78 -5.73
C VAL A 335 4.77 -9.07 -4.85
N LEU A 336 4.39 -8.15 -3.96
CA LEU A 336 3.20 -8.30 -3.11
C LEU A 336 1.91 -8.47 -3.92
N THR A 337 1.76 -7.73 -5.02
CA THR A 337 0.60 -7.86 -5.91
C THR A 337 0.55 -9.24 -6.56
N VAL A 338 1.68 -9.71 -7.09
CA VAL A 338 1.77 -11.06 -7.70
C VAL A 338 1.50 -12.15 -6.66
N GLN A 339 2.07 -12.04 -5.47
CA GLN A 339 1.82 -12.97 -4.37
C GLN A 339 0.35 -12.98 -3.94
N GLY A 340 -0.27 -11.80 -3.81
CA GLY A 340 -1.69 -11.68 -3.49
C GLY A 340 -2.60 -12.33 -4.54
N ILE A 341 -2.30 -12.12 -5.82
CA ILE A 341 -3.02 -12.77 -6.93
C ILE A 341 -2.80 -14.30 -6.89
N ALA A 342 -1.56 -14.76 -6.70
CA ALA A 342 -1.25 -16.18 -6.60
C ALA A 342 -1.97 -16.85 -5.41
N GLY A 343 -2.03 -16.15 -4.25
CA GLY A 343 -2.75 -16.60 -3.06
C GLY A 343 -4.26 -16.83 -3.33
N MET A 344 -4.90 -15.97 -4.10
CA MET A 344 -6.31 -16.13 -4.46
C MET A 344 -6.60 -17.43 -5.25
N PHE A 345 -5.62 -17.92 -6.00
CA PHE A 345 -5.76 -19.18 -6.75
C PHE A 345 -5.43 -20.41 -5.90
N THR A 346 -4.56 -20.29 -4.90
CA THR A 346 -4.21 -21.39 -3.98
C THR A 346 -5.29 -21.64 -2.92
N ASP A 347 -5.90 -20.59 -2.35
CA ASP A 347 -6.99 -20.72 -1.37
C ASP A 347 -8.27 -21.36 -1.96
N ARG A 348 -8.57 -21.15 -3.23
CA ARG A 348 -9.70 -21.82 -3.90
C ARG A 348 -9.54 -23.33 -4.02
N LYS A 349 -8.30 -23.84 -4.02
CA LYS A 349 -8.04 -25.30 -4.01
C LYS A 349 -8.24 -25.94 -2.63
N SER A 350 -7.91 -25.23 -1.55
CA SER A 350 -8.08 -25.75 -0.19
C SER A 350 -9.56 -25.83 0.23
N THR A 351 -10.39 -24.87 -0.19
CA THR A 351 -11.84 -24.87 0.09
C THR A 351 -12.60 -25.95 -0.68
N ARG A 352 -12.12 -26.39 -1.86
CA ARG A 352 -12.75 -27.48 -2.61
C ARG A 352 -12.37 -28.88 -2.11
N LEU A 353 -11.21 -29.02 -1.49
CA LEU A 353 -10.74 -30.30 -0.91
C LEU A 353 -11.41 -30.60 0.45
N ASN A 354 -11.78 -29.59 1.22
CA ASN A 354 -12.51 -29.78 2.49
C ASN A 354 -14.01 -30.04 2.30
N SER A 355 -14.62 -29.68 1.18
CA SER A 355 -16.04 -29.96 0.91
C SER A 355 -16.30 -31.37 0.35
N SER A 356 -15.27 -32.17 0.06
CA SER A 356 -15.39 -33.54 -0.46
C SER A 356 -15.18 -34.64 0.61
N HIS A 357 -14.97 -34.26 1.88
CA HIS A 357 -14.81 -35.20 2.98
C HIS A 357 -16.00 -35.30 3.94
N ASP A 358 -17.07 -34.51 3.71
CA ASP A 358 -18.32 -34.57 4.47
C ASP A 358 -19.48 -35.10 3.62
N GLN A 359 -19.32 -36.33 3.11
CA GLN A 359 -20.45 -37.16 2.66
C GLN A 359 -20.29 -38.60 3.13
#